data_05073480731dfabd4fa35af1f755a53f
#
_entry.id   05073480731dfabd4fa35af1f755a53f
#
_cell.length_a   1.000
_cell.length_b   1.000
_cell.length_c   1.000
_cell.angle_alpha   90.00
_cell.angle_beta   90.00
_cell.angle_gamma   90.00
#
_symmetry.space_group_name_H-M   'P 1'
#
loop_
_entity.id
_entity.type
_entity.pdbx_description
1 polymer ?
#
loop_
_entity_poly.entity_id
_entity_poly.type
_entity_poly.pdbx_seq_one_letter_code
_entity_poly.pdbx_strand_id
1 'polypeptide(L)'
;MNWSKIIEDAIRFIEENITEDLTVGRIAKEVNTSAFYFQKGFSMLCGLTVGEYVRMRRLSLAGEELLSTDIKVIDLAMKYGYDSADSFTKAFTRFHGSTPTDVRTNGANIKSFAPLHIKLTLYGGKTMEYRIEKKLAFKVMGVSRIIGYGDGYTTIPKFWDEVFSGSDNKLMGMYGVCLDDEVPGDEFRYMIADDYNEDLAASKGYEVKEIPEYTWAVFPCRGAMPKALQDVNTQVFNEWLPASNYEIAAGFNIEFYTDETKYKLGTQDPDYYSEIWVPVKA
;
A
#
# COMPACT_ATOMS: atom_id res chain seq x y z
N MET A 1 15.68 -5.04 -11.81
CA MET A 1 15.73 -4.91 -10.32
C MET A 1 15.34 -6.25 -9.69
N ASN A 2 16.07 -6.74 -8.68
CA ASN A 2 15.80 -8.06 -8.07
C ASN A 2 15.03 -7.88 -6.73
N TRP A 3 13.71 -8.02 -6.75
CA TRP A 3 12.85 -7.83 -5.59
C TRP A 3 13.15 -8.77 -4.43
N SER A 4 13.51 -10.04 -4.71
CA SER A 4 13.85 -10.96 -3.63
C SER A 4 15.05 -10.45 -2.83
N LYS A 5 16.05 -9.90 -3.52
CA LYS A 5 17.21 -9.29 -2.86
C LYS A 5 16.87 -8.01 -2.12
N ILE A 6 16.03 -7.13 -2.71
CA ILE A 6 15.58 -5.90 -2.05
C ILE A 6 14.87 -6.22 -0.73
N ILE A 7 13.94 -7.17 -0.75
CA ILE A 7 13.18 -7.56 0.47
C ILE A 7 14.13 -8.23 1.49
N GLU A 8 15.02 -9.11 1.07
CA GLU A 8 15.99 -9.76 1.95
C GLU A 8 16.92 -8.73 2.63
N ASP A 9 17.47 -7.80 1.86
CA ASP A 9 18.35 -6.74 2.36
C ASP A 9 17.58 -5.80 3.30
N ALA A 10 16.34 -5.46 2.98
CA ALA A 10 15.46 -4.65 3.82
C ALA A 10 15.13 -5.33 5.15
N ILE A 11 14.75 -6.61 5.11
CA ILE A 11 14.47 -7.38 6.33
C ILE A 11 15.73 -7.43 7.22
N ARG A 12 16.89 -7.73 6.65
CA ARG A 12 18.16 -7.73 7.38
C ARG A 12 18.42 -6.38 8.02
N PHE A 13 18.32 -5.28 7.27
CA PHE A 13 18.50 -3.93 7.79
C PHE A 13 17.53 -3.59 8.91
N ILE A 14 16.25 -3.96 8.78
CA ILE A 14 15.24 -3.76 9.82
C ILE A 14 15.62 -4.52 11.09
N GLU A 15 15.98 -5.80 11.00
CA GLU A 15 16.33 -6.63 12.15
C GLU A 15 17.58 -6.11 12.87
N GLU A 16 18.59 -5.67 12.13
CA GLU A 16 19.84 -5.11 12.68
C GLU A 16 19.60 -3.75 13.38
N ASN A 17 18.57 -3.01 13.01
CA ASN A 17 18.28 -1.68 13.52
C ASN A 17 16.92 -1.59 14.22
N ILE A 18 16.37 -2.72 14.72
CA ILE A 18 14.97 -2.82 15.16
C ILE A 18 14.60 -1.86 16.30
N THR A 19 15.56 -1.46 17.11
CA THR A 19 15.36 -0.52 18.23
C THR A 19 15.60 0.95 17.85
N GLU A 20 16.07 1.21 16.64
CA GLU A 20 16.32 2.57 16.15
C GLU A 20 15.07 3.18 15.51
N ASP A 21 15.14 4.48 15.16
CA ASP A 21 14.09 5.11 14.37
C ASP A 21 14.11 4.57 12.93
N LEU A 22 13.15 3.70 12.64
CA LEU A 22 12.95 3.05 11.35
C LEU A 22 11.77 3.68 10.61
N THR A 23 12.10 4.58 9.68
CA THR A 23 11.12 5.11 8.72
C THR A 23 11.18 4.34 7.40
N VAL A 24 10.06 4.28 6.68
CA VAL A 24 10.02 3.67 5.33
C VAL A 24 11.06 4.32 4.41
N GLY A 25 11.22 5.64 4.49
CA GLY A 25 12.23 6.38 3.71
C GLY A 25 13.66 5.97 4.01
N ARG A 26 14.00 5.72 5.28
CA ARG A 26 15.32 5.23 5.71
C ARG A 26 15.60 3.83 5.16
N ILE A 27 14.64 2.94 5.28
CA ILE A 27 14.77 1.55 4.79
C ILE A 27 14.87 1.53 3.26
N ALA A 28 14.00 2.26 2.56
CA ALA A 28 14.01 2.34 1.11
C ALA A 28 15.34 2.89 0.55
N LYS A 29 15.91 3.90 1.22
CA LYS A 29 17.23 4.45 0.88
C LYS A 29 18.34 3.41 1.00
N GLU A 30 18.32 2.58 2.04
CA GLU A 30 19.29 1.52 2.25
C GLU A 30 19.29 0.49 1.10
N VAL A 31 18.10 0.14 0.61
CA VAL A 31 17.94 -0.80 -0.49
C VAL A 31 17.89 -0.14 -1.88
N ASN A 32 18.30 1.13 -1.99
CA ASN A 32 18.41 1.90 -3.22
C ASN A 32 17.09 1.94 -4.02
N THR A 33 15.97 2.20 -3.35
CA THR A 33 14.66 2.32 -3.98
C THR A 33 13.89 3.54 -3.46
N SER A 34 12.82 3.98 -4.13
CA SER A 34 11.94 5.01 -3.58
C SER A 34 11.09 4.45 -2.44
N ALA A 35 10.72 5.30 -1.47
CA ALA A 35 9.88 4.92 -0.34
C ALA A 35 8.55 4.30 -0.81
N PHE A 36 7.91 4.93 -1.80
CA PHE A 36 6.70 4.45 -2.44
C PHE A 36 6.85 3.04 -3.01
N TYR A 37 7.86 2.87 -3.88
CA TYR A 37 8.09 1.61 -4.57
C TYR A 37 8.37 0.47 -3.58
N PHE A 38 9.22 0.77 -2.58
CA PHE A 38 9.54 -0.17 -1.52
C PHE A 38 8.30 -0.59 -0.72
N GLN A 39 7.52 0.40 -0.24
CA GLN A 39 6.34 0.13 0.59
C GLN A 39 5.29 -0.68 -0.14
N LYS A 40 4.97 -0.32 -1.39
CA LYS A 40 4.01 -1.05 -2.21
C LYS A 40 4.49 -2.47 -2.50
N GLY A 41 5.74 -2.64 -2.93
CA GLY A 41 6.32 -3.96 -3.20
C GLY A 41 6.43 -4.82 -1.94
N PHE A 42 6.84 -4.24 -0.80
CA PHE A 42 6.92 -4.95 0.47
C PHE A 42 5.53 -5.45 0.90
N SER A 43 4.52 -4.58 0.90
CA SER A 43 3.14 -4.95 1.29
C SER A 43 2.56 -6.05 0.40
N MET A 44 2.78 -5.96 -0.91
CA MET A 44 2.27 -6.96 -1.86
C MET A 44 2.98 -8.31 -1.75
N LEU A 45 4.30 -8.31 -1.54
CA LEU A 45 5.09 -9.54 -1.46
C LEU A 45 5.03 -10.21 -0.08
N CYS A 46 4.95 -9.40 0.98
CA CYS A 46 4.99 -9.90 2.37
C CYS A 46 3.59 -10.04 2.99
N GLY A 47 2.54 -9.46 2.38
CA GLY A 47 1.19 -9.44 2.93
C GLY A 47 1.02 -8.55 4.17
N LEU A 48 2.00 -7.70 4.47
CA LEU A 48 2.07 -6.79 5.61
C LEU A 48 2.65 -5.47 5.16
N THR A 49 2.25 -4.36 5.79
CA THR A 49 2.98 -3.11 5.64
C THR A 49 4.33 -3.18 6.37
N VAL A 50 5.26 -2.32 5.97
CA VAL A 50 6.56 -2.18 6.66
C VAL A 50 6.38 -1.82 8.13
N GLY A 51 5.47 -0.89 8.43
CA GLY A 51 5.17 -0.48 9.80
C GLY A 51 4.57 -1.60 10.66
N GLU A 52 3.67 -2.43 10.08
CA GLU A 52 3.13 -3.61 10.77
C GLU A 52 4.23 -4.63 11.06
N TYR A 53 5.11 -4.89 10.09
CA TYR A 53 6.24 -5.80 10.28
C TYR A 53 7.13 -5.34 11.44
N VAL A 54 7.61 -4.09 11.40
CA VAL A 54 8.47 -3.51 12.45
C VAL A 54 7.78 -3.57 13.81
N ARG A 55 6.50 -3.19 13.87
CA ARG A 55 5.72 -3.22 15.12
C ARG A 55 5.60 -4.62 15.70
N MET A 56 5.25 -5.62 14.88
CA MET A 56 5.12 -7.01 15.35
C MET A 56 6.46 -7.59 15.80
N ARG A 57 7.55 -7.29 15.09
CA ARG A 57 8.90 -7.70 15.49
C ARG A 57 9.30 -7.09 16.83
N ARG A 58 9.11 -5.77 17.00
CA ARG A 58 9.39 -5.04 18.24
C ARG A 58 8.63 -5.62 19.42
N LEU A 59 7.34 -5.89 19.25
CA LEU A 59 6.52 -6.48 20.33
C LEU A 59 6.95 -7.90 20.67
N SER A 60 7.31 -8.72 19.68
CA SER A 60 7.84 -10.07 19.90
C SER A 60 9.12 -10.02 20.73
N LEU A 61 10.11 -9.22 20.29
CA LEU A 61 11.40 -9.06 20.98
C LEU A 61 11.23 -8.45 22.39
N ALA A 62 10.31 -7.49 22.55
CA ALA A 62 9.99 -6.91 23.84
C ALA A 62 9.42 -7.96 24.81
N GLY A 63 8.60 -8.90 24.33
CA GLY A 63 8.08 -10.00 25.13
C GLY A 63 9.20 -10.94 25.61
N GLU A 64 10.12 -11.29 24.72
CA GLU A 64 11.28 -12.13 25.05
C GLU A 64 12.22 -11.45 26.07
N GLU A 65 12.51 -10.16 25.87
CA GLU A 65 13.35 -9.39 26.79
C GLU A 65 12.70 -9.19 28.14
N LEU A 66 11.37 -9.00 28.19
CA LEU A 66 10.59 -8.88 29.41
C LEU A 66 10.69 -10.15 30.29
N LEU A 67 10.75 -11.34 29.67
CA LEU A 67 10.92 -12.62 30.37
C LEU A 67 12.36 -12.90 30.81
N SER A 68 13.34 -12.39 30.07
CA SER A 68 14.74 -12.68 30.31
C SER A 68 15.49 -11.66 31.16
N THR A 69 14.85 -10.52 31.47
CA THR A 69 15.49 -9.40 32.20
C THR A 69 14.53 -8.74 33.20
N ASP A 70 15.10 -7.96 34.13
CA ASP A 70 14.34 -7.13 35.08
C ASP A 70 14.09 -5.70 34.55
N ILE A 71 14.21 -5.45 33.24
CA ILE A 71 14.02 -4.12 32.62
C ILE A 71 12.62 -3.55 32.99
N LYS A 72 12.55 -2.28 33.37
CA LYS A 72 11.26 -1.66 33.67
C LYS A 72 10.42 -1.54 32.39
N VAL A 73 9.10 -1.67 32.53
CA VAL A 73 8.16 -1.57 31.39
C VAL A 73 8.29 -0.24 30.64
N ILE A 74 8.56 0.85 31.35
CA ILE A 74 8.77 2.16 30.72
C ILE A 74 10.06 2.19 29.88
N ASP A 75 11.15 1.61 30.36
CA ASP A 75 12.44 1.57 29.64
C ASP A 75 12.35 0.64 28.42
N LEU A 76 11.61 -0.46 28.58
CA LEU A 76 11.31 -1.38 27.48
C LEU A 76 10.45 -0.70 26.39
N ALA A 77 9.44 0.07 26.78
CA ALA A 77 8.62 0.86 25.88
C ALA A 77 9.48 1.84 25.04
N MET A 78 10.32 2.63 25.73
CA MET A 78 11.22 3.57 25.05
C MET A 78 12.19 2.87 24.10
N LYS A 79 12.79 1.75 24.53
CA LYS A 79 13.71 0.96 23.71
C LYS A 79 13.10 0.48 22.40
N TYR A 80 11.82 0.10 22.42
CA TYR A 80 11.10 -0.40 21.24
C TYR A 80 10.27 0.67 20.54
N GLY A 81 10.58 1.96 20.77
CA GLY A 81 10.05 3.09 19.99
C GLY A 81 8.64 3.51 20.34
N TYR A 82 8.23 3.34 21.62
CA TYR A 82 6.97 3.86 22.15
C TYR A 82 7.22 5.07 23.04
N ASP A 83 6.45 6.13 22.85
CA ASP A 83 6.59 7.38 23.61
C ASP A 83 6.08 7.28 25.06
N SER A 84 5.33 6.22 25.40
CA SER A 84 4.80 6.02 26.76
C SER A 84 4.58 4.55 27.10
N ALA A 85 4.65 4.23 28.39
CA ALA A 85 4.31 2.90 28.91
C ALA A 85 2.84 2.52 28.64
N ASP A 86 1.93 3.48 28.55
CA ASP A 86 0.50 3.25 28.28
C ASP A 86 0.28 2.81 26.84
N SER A 87 0.84 3.53 25.84
CA SER A 87 0.77 3.16 24.44
C SER A 87 1.41 1.79 24.18
N PHE A 88 2.57 1.54 24.78
CA PHE A 88 3.24 0.25 24.74
C PHE A 88 2.37 -0.87 25.33
N THR A 89 1.84 -0.68 26.54
CA THR A 89 1.00 -1.69 27.22
C THR A 89 -0.22 -2.05 26.39
N LYS A 90 -0.88 -1.09 25.75
CA LYS A 90 -2.02 -1.32 24.86
C LYS A 90 -1.62 -2.14 23.64
N ALA A 91 -0.51 -1.78 22.99
CA ALA A 91 0.00 -2.50 21.82
C ALA A 91 0.47 -3.92 22.20
N PHE A 92 1.21 -4.05 23.29
CA PHE A 92 1.71 -5.31 23.83
C PHE A 92 0.54 -6.26 24.17
N THR A 93 -0.48 -5.77 24.87
CA THR A 93 -1.66 -6.58 25.22
C THR A 93 -2.44 -7.01 24.00
N ARG A 94 -2.59 -6.13 23.01
CA ARG A 94 -3.23 -6.48 21.73
C ARG A 94 -2.48 -7.59 21.01
N PHE A 95 -1.15 -7.55 21.01
CA PHE A 95 -0.31 -8.53 20.33
C PHE A 95 -0.22 -9.86 21.11
N HIS A 96 0.16 -9.83 22.39
CA HIS A 96 0.39 -11.02 23.19
C HIS A 96 -0.88 -11.61 23.81
N GLY A 97 -1.91 -10.81 24.04
CA GLY A 97 -3.15 -11.18 24.73
C GLY A 97 -3.09 -11.00 26.25
N SER A 98 -1.94 -10.56 26.80
CA SER A 98 -1.70 -10.35 28.23
C SER A 98 -0.89 -9.08 28.44
N THR A 99 -1.06 -8.42 29.60
CA THR A 99 -0.28 -7.21 29.91
C THR A 99 1.20 -7.55 30.20
N PRO A 100 2.13 -6.60 30.03
CA PRO A 100 3.53 -6.81 30.42
C PRO A 100 3.68 -7.24 31.89
N THR A 101 2.85 -6.71 32.77
CA THR A 101 2.86 -7.08 34.20
C THR A 101 2.42 -8.52 34.41
N ASP A 102 1.34 -8.97 33.75
CA ASP A 102 0.88 -10.36 33.84
C ASP A 102 1.91 -11.36 33.32
N VAL A 103 2.58 -11.02 32.24
CA VAL A 103 3.67 -11.83 31.67
C VAL A 103 4.80 -12.00 32.69
N ARG A 104 5.22 -10.91 33.33
CA ARG A 104 6.31 -10.94 34.30
C ARG A 104 5.94 -11.64 35.62
N THR A 105 4.76 -11.34 36.20
CA THR A 105 4.40 -11.80 37.52
C THR A 105 3.70 -13.14 37.56
N ASN A 106 2.89 -13.42 36.56
CA ASN A 106 2.02 -14.58 36.49
C ASN A 106 2.47 -15.64 35.49
N GLY A 107 3.59 -15.42 34.79
CA GLY A 107 4.10 -16.34 33.78
C GLY A 107 3.13 -16.53 32.57
N ALA A 108 2.37 -15.48 32.22
CA ALA A 108 1.47 -15.55 31.08
C ALA A 108 2.23 -15.80 29.79
N ASN A 109 1.60 -16.53 28.87
CA ASN A 109 2.19 -16.85 27.59
C ASN A 109 2.41 -15.61 26.72
N ILE A 110 3.53 -15.57 26.00
CA ILE A 110 3.81 -14.58 24.97
C ILE A 110 3.68 -15.20 23.57
N LYS A 111 3.42 -14.34 22.57
CA LYS A 111 3.45 -14.72 21.16
C LYS A 111 4.79 -14.31 20.58
N SER A 112 5.33 -15.14 19.69
CA SER A 112 6.51 -14.80 18.90
C SER A 112 6.11 -14.53 17.45
N PHE A 113 6.71 -13.50 16.87
CA PHE A 113 6.65 -13.20 15.44
C PHE A 113 8.07 -13.29 14.89
N ALA A 114 8.37 -14.38 14.18
CA ALA A 114 9.69 -14.60 13.62
C ALA A 114 9.99 -13.63 12.47
N PRO A 115 11.27 -13.33 12.18
CA PRO A 115 11.64 -12.60 10.99
C PRO A 115 11.10 -13.27 9.73
N LEU A 116 10.70 -12.46 8.74
CA LEU A 116 10.31 -12.98 7.44
C LEU A 116 11.53 -13.59 6.74
N HIS A 117 11.32 -14.74 6.12
CA HIS A 117 12.31 -15.40 5.26
C HIS A 117 11.72 -15.60 3.86
N ILE A 118 12.50 -15.29 2.84
CA ILE A 118 12.06 -15.49 1.46
C ILE A 118 12.08 -17.00 1.15
N LYS A 119 10.91 -17.52 0.81
CA LYS A 119 10.77 -18.85 0.21
C LYS A 119 10.47 -18.66 -1.28
N LEU A 120 11.43 -18.95 -2.14
CA LEU A 120 11.22 -18.91 -3.58
C LEU A 120 10.34 -20.10 -3.99
N THR A 121 9.13 -19.78 -4.43
CA THR A 121 8.26 -20.74 -5.12
C THR A 121 8.15 -20.26 -6.55
N LEU A 122 8.58 -21.07 -7.51
CA LEU A 122 8.46 -20.72 -8.93
C LEU A 122 6.99 -20.89 -9.34
N TYR A 123 6.33 -19.77 -9.57
CA TYR A 123 5.08 -19.68 -10.32
C TYR A 123 5.41 -19.09 -11.68
N GLY A 124 4.99 -19.71 -12.75
CA GLY A 124 5.35 -19.22 -14.07
C GLY A 124 4.34 -19.60 -15.14
N GLY A 125 4.37 -18.87 -16.25
CA GLY A 125 3.69 -19.23 -17.49
C GLY A 125 2.36 -18.55 -17.74
N LYS A 126 1.97 -17.54 -16.97
CA LYS A 126 0.86 -16.67 -17.37
C LYS A 126 1.40 -15.53 -18.22
N THR A 127 0.87 -15.38 -19.42
CA THR A 127 1.11 -14.19 -20.25
C THR A 127 0.29 -13.04 -19.70
N MET A 128 0.94 -11.89 -19.50
CA MET A 128 0.26 -10.64 -19.17
C MET A 128 0.29 -9.73 -20.39
N GLU A 129 -0.87 -9.24 -20.80
CA GLU A 129 -0.96 -8.22 -21.83
C GLU A 129 -0.64 -6.86 -21.24
N TYR A 130 0.17 -6.09 -21.92
CA TYR A 130 0.41 -4.67 -21.60
C TYR A 130 0.84 -3.91 -22.85
N ARG A 131 0.74 -2.59 -22.79
CA ARG A 131 1.29 -1.71 -23.80
C ARG A 131 2.08 -0.58 -23.14
N ILE A 132 3.05 -0.05 -23.86
CA ILE A 132 3.80 1.13 -23.45
C ILE A 132 3.31 2.29 -24.29
N GLU A 133 2.86 3.36 -23.65
CA GLU A 133 2.43 4.57 -24.33
C GLU A 133 2.89 5.83 -23.61
N LYS A 134 3.19 6.87 -24.39
CA LYS A 134 3.50 8.19 -23.84
C LYS A 134 2.23 9.03 -23.82
N LYS A 135 1.88 9.59 -22.64
CA LYS A 135 0.77 10.51 -22.49
C LYS A 135 1.32 11.88 -22.08
N LEU A 136 0.84 12.91 -22.77
CA LEU A 136 1.12 14.31 -22.40
C LEU A 136 0.52 14.61 -21.03
N ALA A 137 0.98 15.70 -20.41
CA ALA A 137 0.39 16.20 -19.18
C ALA A 137 -1.10 16.48 -19.35
N PHE A 138 -1.91 16.10 -18.37
CA PHE A 138 -3.36 16.34 -18.36
C PHE A 138 -3.82 16.65 -16.94
N LYS A 139 -5.02 17.20 -16.81
CA LYS A 139 -5.60 17.51 -15.51
C LYS A 139 -6.82 16.63 -15.25
N VAL A 140 -6.96 16.25 -14.01
CA VAL A 140 -8.15 15.57 -13.48
C VAL A 140 -8.76 16.40 -12.37
N MET A 141 -10.05 16.23 -12.12
CA MET A 141 -10.76 16.84 -11.00
C MET A 141 -11.60 15.79 -10.27
N GLY A 142 -11.74 15.94 -8.97
CA GLY A 142 -12.54 14.97 -8.21
C GLY A 142 -12.51 15.16 -6.71
N VAL A 143 -12.72 14.07 -5.99
CA VAL A 143 -12.72 14.02 -4.52
C VAL A 143 -11.66 13.02 -4.05
N SER A 144 -10.97 13.34 -2.96
CA SER A 144 -9.90 12.48 -2.45
C SER A 144 -10.11 12.06 -1.00
N ARG A 145 -9.44 10.97 -0.62
CA ARG A 145 -9.41 10.45 0.75
C ARG A 145 -8.05 9.85 1.05
N ILE A 146 -7.60 10.00 2.29
CA ILE A 146 -6.40 9.31 2.81
C ILE A 146 -6.81 7.90 3.23
N ILE A 147 -6.06 6.90 2.79
CA ILE A 147 -6.33 5.47 2.97
C ILE A 147 -5.05 4.77 3.39
N GLY A 148 -5.14 3.87 4.36
CA GLY A 148 -4.02 3.01 4.76
C GLY A 148 -3.72 1.92 3.73
N TYR A 149 -2.44 1.63 3.47
CA TYR A 149 -2.04 0.59 2.51
C TYR A 149 -2.61 -0.80 2.83
N GLY A 150 -2.72 -1.14 4.13
CA GLY A 150 -3.27 -2.43 4.56
C GLY A 150 -4.77 -2.59 4.26
N ASP A 151 -5.49 -1.49 4.15
CA ASP A 151 -6.96 -1.46 4.02
C ASP A 151 -7.46 -1.08 2.63
N GLY A 152 -6.56 -0.76 1.70
CA GLY A 152 -6.91 -0.21 0.38
C GLY A 152 -7.96 -1.04 -0.36
N TYR A 153 -7.77 -2.35 -0.45
CA TYR A 153 -8.69 -3.24 -1.18
C TYR A 153 -10.10 -3.33 -0.59
N THR A 154 -10.30 -2.95 0.66
CA THR A 154 -11.61 -2.93 1.32
C THR A 154 -12.21 -1.54 1.45
N THR A 155 -11.36 -0.52 1.58
CA THR A 155 -11.79 0.87 1.82
C THR A 155 -12.08 1.62 0.52
N ILE A 156 -11.30 1.39 -0.54
CA ILE A 156 -11.51 2.02 -1.85
C ILE A 156 -12.91 1.71 -2.41
N PRO A 157 -13.37 0.45 -2.48
CA PRO A 157 -14.73 0.17 -2.97
C PRO A 157 -15.82 0.90 -2.17
N LYS A 158 -15.70 0.97 -0.85
CA LYS A 158 -16.65 1.70 0.00
C LYS A 158 -16.63 3.21 -0.27
N PHE A 159 -15.46 3.77 -0.55
CA PHE A 159 -15.34 5.18 -0.91
C PHE A 159 -16.05 5.48 -2.24
N TRP A 160 -15.93 4.58 -3.23
CA TRP A 160 -16.70 4.66 -4.46
C TRP A 160 -18.20 4.62 -4.20
N ASP A 161 -18.67 3.64 -3.42
CA ASP A 161 -20.09 3.52 -3.05
C ASP A 161 -20.63 4.80 -2.37
N GLU A 162 -19.85 5.38 -1.44
CA GLU A 162 -20.22 6.61 -0.74
C GLU A 162 -20.34 7.80 -1.69
N VAL A 163 -19.36 7.98 -2.60
CA VAL A 163 -19.37 9.09 -3.57
C VAL A 163 -20.54 8.97 -4.53
N PHE A 164 -20.82 7.77 -5.04
CA PHE A 164 -21.86 7.57 -6.04
C PHE A 164 -23.28 7.39 -5.46
N SER A 165 -23.42 7.12 -4.15
CA SER A 165 -24.72 7.15 -3.47
C SER A 165 -25.19 8.58 -3.17
N GLY A 166 -24.30 9.56 -3.21
CA GLY A 166 -24.62 10.97 -2.95
C GLY A 166 -25.41 11.61 -4.10
N SER A 167 -26.55 12.25 -3.78
CA SER A 167 -27.43 12.90 -4.79
C SER A 167 -26.80 14.11 -5.49
N ASP A 168 -25.73 14.68 -4.92
CA ASP A 168 -25.06 15.89 -5.45
C ASP A 168 -23.79 15.59 -6.24
N ASN A 169 -23.40 14.32 -6.35
CA ASN A 169 -22.26 13.90 -7.15
C ASN A 169 -22.50 14.15 -8.65
N LYS A 170 -21.49 14.68 -9.35
CA LYS A 170 -21.48 14.90 -10.80
C LYS A 170 -20.31 14.23 -11.49
N LEU A 171 -19.48 13.50 -10.74
CA LEU A 171 -18.41 12.70 -11.31
C LEU A 171 -19.00 11.46 -12.01
N MET A 172 -18.40 11.09 -13.09
CA MET A 172 -18.63 9.81 -13.79
C MET A 172 -17.72 8.70 -13.27
N GLY A 173 -16.61 9.08 -12.62
CA GLY A 173 -15.65 8.14 -12.07
C GLY A 173 -14.79 7.45 -13.13
N MET A 174 -14.22 8.25 -14.02
CA MET A 174 -13.33 7.72 -15.07
C MET A 174 -11.97 7.29 -14.53
N TYR A 175 -11.52 7.88 -13.42
CA TYR A 175 -10.20 7.63 -12.86
C TYR A 175 -10.24 7.34 -11.36
N GLY A 176 -9.47 6.35 -10.93
CA GLY A 176 -8.97 6.21 -9.59
C GLY A 176 -7.48 6.57 -9.58
N VAL A 177 -7.07 7.59 -8.85
CA VAL A 177 -5.69 8.07 -8.80
C VAL A 177 -5.11 7.79 -7.43
N CYS A 178 -4.12 6.90 -7.34
CA CYS A 178 -3.34 6.67 -6.13
C CYS A 178 -2.18 7.67 -6.11
N LEU A 179 -2.15 8.56 -5.12
CA LEU A 179 -1.17 9.62 -4.94
C LEU A 179 -0.34 9.31 -3.67
N ASP A 180 0.68 8.51 -3.84
CA ASP A 180 1.44 7.95 -2.71
C ASP A 180 2.50 8.92 -2.16
N ASP A 181 3.01 9.83 -3.00
CA ASP A 181 4.04 10.80 -2.60
C ASP A 181 3.49 11.96 -1.75
N GLU A 182 2.17 12.06 -1.56
CA GLU A 182 1.53 13.18 -0.90
C GLU A 182 1.31 12.99 0.61
N VAL A 183 1.41 11.75 1.09
CA VAL A 183 1.14 11.42 2.50
C VAL A 183 2.30 10.61 3.08
N PRO A 184 2.90 11.05 4.20
CA PRO A 184 3.97 10.28 4.84
C PRO A 184 3.42 9.07 5.61
N GLY A 185 4.23 8.02 5.75
CA GLY A 185 3.91 6.85 6.56
C GLY A 185 3.28 5.71 5.79
N ASP A 186 2.36 4.98 6.44
CA ASP A 186 1.69 3.81 5.88
C ASP A 186 0.33 4.15 5.22
N GLU A 187 0.20 5.37 4.72
CA GLU A 187 -1.02 5.90 4.11
C GLU A 187 -0.72 6.47 2.71
N PHE A 188 -1.75 6.58 1.91
CA PHE A 188 -1.71 7.24 0.61
C PHE A 188 -3.01 8.01 0.36
N ARG A 189 -2.97 8.98 -0.54
CA ARG A 189 -4.17 9.69 -0.99
C ARG A 189 -4.74 8.97 -2.21
N TYR A 190 -6.00 8.58 -2.14
CA TYR A 190 -6.75 8.05 -3.28
C TYR A 190 -7.78 9.08 -3.75
N MET A 191 -7.85 9.34 -5.05
CA MET A 191 -8.76 10.31 -5.65
C MET A 191 -9.66 9.62 -6.67
N ILE A 192 -10.97 9.80 -6.54
CA ILE A 192 -11.96 9.47 -7.57
C ILE A 192 -12.13 10.70 -8.44
N ALA A 193 -11.89 10.58 -9.73
CA ALA A 193 -11.74 11.74 -10.61
C ALA A 193 -12.30 11.52 -12.02
N ASP A 194 -12.50 12.64 -12.71
CA ASP A 194 -12.81 12.75 -14.13
C ASP A 194 -11.84 13.70 -14.82
N ASP A 195 -11.95 13.82 -16.16
CA ASP A 195 -11.27 14.84 -16.91
C ASP A 195 -11.63 16.24 -16.37
N TYR A 196 -10.64 17.11 -16.31
CA TYR A 196 -10.81 18.46 -15.80
C TYR A 196 -11.84 19.27 -16.61
N ASN A 197 -12.79 19.83 -15.90
CA ASN A 197 -13.73 20.82 -16.39
C ASN A 197 -13.79 21.98 -15.39
N GLU A 198 -13.43 23.20 -15.84
CA GLU A 198 -13.27 24.37 -14.99
C GLU A 198 -14.55 24.77 -14.26
N ASP A 199 -15.67 24.83 -15.00
CA ASP A 199 -16.97 25.22 -14.44
C ASP A 199 -17.46 24.21 -13.41
N LEU A 200 -17.29 22.92 -13.69
CA LEU A 200 -17.73 21.85 -12.80
C LEU A 200 -16.85 21.80 -11.53
N ALA A 201 -15.52 21.92 -11.69
CA ALA A 201 -14.60 21.95 -10.58
C ALA A 201 -14.90 23.12 -9.61
N ALA A 202 -15.08 24.32 -10.16
CA ALA A 202 -15.41 25.51 -9.37
C ALA A 202 -16.76 25.41 -8.67
N SER A 203 -17.82 24.95 -9.37
CA SER A 203 -19.18 24.89 -8.84
C SER A 203 -19.38 23.83 -7.75
N LYS A 204 -18.59 22.75 -7.79
CA LYS A 204 -18.66 21.63 -6.83
C LYS A 204 -17.55 21.64 -5.80
N GLY A 205 -16.53 22.49 -5.97
CA GLY A 205 -15.36 22.52 -5.10
C GLY A 205 -14.51 21.25 -5.21
N TYR A 206 -14.47 20.64 -6.40
CA TYR A 206 -13.63 19.47 -6.63
C TYR A 206 -12.15 19.84 -6.61
N GLU A 207 -11.35 18.98 -6.03
CA GLU A 207 -9.88 19.09 -6.10
C GLU A 207 -9.42 18.92 -7.55
N VAL A 208 -8.41 19.70 -7.95
CA VAL A 208 -7.81 19.60 -9.29
C VAL A 208 -6.38 19.11 -9.14
N LYS A 209 -6.04 18.06 -9.89
CA LYS A 209 -4.69 17.50 -9.92
C LYS A 209 -4.15 17.52 -11.34
N GLU A 210 -2.92 18.01 -11.49
CA GLU A 210 -2.17 17.89 -12.73
C GLU A 210 -1.35 16.60 -12.73
N ILE A 211 -1.55 15.79 -13.75
CA ILE A 211 -0.79 14.57 -14.02
C ILE A 211 0.28 14.95 -15.06
N PRO A 212 1.57 14.90 -14.71
CA PRO A 212 2.63 15.25 -15.64
C PRO A 212 2.73 14.30 -16.84
N GLU A 213 3.51 14.72 -17.86
CA GLU A 213 3.85 13.85 -18.97
C GLU A 213 4.70 12.67 -18.49
N TYR A 214 4.26 11.44 -18.80
CA TYR A 214 4.99 10.21 -18.51
C TYR A 214 4.88 9.18 -19.63
N THR A 215 5.83 8.25 -19.64
CA THR A 215 5.69 6.96 -20.31
C THR A 215 4.98 6.02 -19.36
N TRP A 216 3.91 5.39 -19.83
CA TRP A 216 3.04 4.54 -19.03
C TRP A 216 3.12 3.10 -19.53
N ALA A 217 3.25 2.16 -18.59
CA ALA A 217 2.88 0.78 -18.82
C ALA A 217 1.38 0.64 -18.48
N VAL A 218 0.59 0.25 -19.47
CA VAL A 218 -0.86 0.16 -19.38
C VAL A 218 -1.30 -1.29 -19.47
N PHE A 219 -2.04 -1.74 -18.47
CA PHE A 219 -2.47 -3.12 -18.29
C PHE A 219 -3.99 -3.20 -18.41
N PRO A 220 -4.53 -3.92 -19.40
CA PRO A 220 -5.96 -4.15 -19.53
C PRO A 220 -6.48 -5.06 -18.42
N CYS A 221 -7.61 -4.68 -17.84
CA CYS A 221 -8.35 -5.48 -16.87
C CYS A 221 -9.72 -5.82 -17.47
N ARG A 222 -10.11 -7.10 -17.43
CA ARG A 222 -11.41 -7.57 -17.93
C ARG A 222 -12.11 -8.38 -16.86
N GLY A 223 -13.38 -8.06 -16.59
CA GLY A 223 -14.22 -8.78 -15.65
C GLY A 223 -14.84 -7.89 -14.57
N ALA A 224 -15.62 -8.52 -13.69
CA ALA A 224 -16.35 -7.86 -12.63
C ALA A 224 -15.43 -7.14 -11.62
N MET A 225 -15.81 -5.91 -11.29
CA MET A 225 -15.10 -5.09 -10.32
C MET A 225 -15.52 -5.44 -8.87
N PRO A 226 -14.66 -5.23 -7.88
CA PRO A 226 -13.28 -4.74 -8.00
C PRO A 226 -12.25 -5.82 -8.29
N LYS A 227 -12.67 -7.09 -8.34
CA LYS A 227 -11.76 -8.25 -8.37
C LYS A 227 -10.85 -8.27 -9.59
N ALA A 228 -11.37 -8.00 -10.77
CA ALA A 228 -10.58 -8.03 -12.02
C ALA A 228 -9.40 -7.06 -11.96
N LEU A 229 -9.63 -5.84 -11.46
CA LEU A 229 -8.59 -4.83 -11.32
C LEU A 229 -7.58 -5.20 -10.22
N GLN A 230 -8.05 -5.68 -9.07
CA GLN A 230 -7.20 -6.11 -7.96
C GLN A 230 -6.27 -7.28 -8.35
N ASP A 231 -6.78 -8.25 -9.10
CA ASP A 231 -6.01 -9.39 -9.60
C ASP A 231 -4.89 -8.91 -10.55
N VAL A 232 -5.19 -8.02 -11.51
CA VAL A 232 -4.19 -7.46 -12.43
C VAL A 232 -3.20 -6.58 -11.68
N ASN A 233 -3.64 -5.73 -10.75
CA ASN A 233 -2.76 -4.92 -9.93
C ASN A 233 -1.75 -5.80 -9.17
N THR A 234 -2.21 -6.89 -8.57
CA THR A 234 -1.35 -7.86 -7.88
C THR A 234 -0.32 -8.48 -8.84
N GLN A 235 -0.75 -8.89 -10.06
CA GLN A 235 0.16 -9.46 -11.05
C GLN A 235 1.19 -8.45 -11.58
N VAL A 236 0.82 -7.19 -11.77
CA VAL A 236 1.74 -6.13 -12.20
C VAL A 236 2.92 -6.02 -11.24
N PHE A 237 2.66 -5.96 -9.94
CA PHE A 237 3.70 -5.75 -8.94
C PHE A 237 4.44 -7.04 -8.55
N ASN A 238 3.78 -8.20 -8.56
CA ASN A 238 4.39 -9.46 -8.15
C ASN A 238 5.08 -10.21 -9.30
N GLU A 239 4.61 -10.04 -10.54
CA GLU A 239 5.08 -10.84 -11.67
C GLU A 239 5.74 -9.97 -12.75
N TRP A 240 5.03 -8.94 -13.27
CA TRP A 240 5.51 -8.17 -14.42
C TRP A 240 6.66 -7.23 -14.06
N LEU A 241 6.49 -6.41 -13.05
CA LEU A 241 7.47 -5.39 -12.70
C LEU A 241 8.82 -5.99 -12.26
N PRO A 242 8.87 -7.07 -11.42
CA PRO A 242 10.12 -7.74 -11.09
C PRO A 242 10.82 -8.42 -12.28
N ALA A 243 10.05 -8.84 -13.30
CA ALA A 243 10.58 -9.51 -14.49
C ALA A 243 10.89 -8.55 -15.65
N SER A 244 10.41 -7.31 -15.58
CA SER A 244 10.60 -6.30 -16.62
C SER A 244 11.92 -5.56 -16.45
N ASN A 245 12.31 -4.82 -17.50
CA ASN A 245 13.44 -3.88 -17.46
C ASN A 245 12.98 -2.45 -17.07
N TYR A 246 11.72 -2.28 -16.67
CA TYR A 246 11.17 -0.98 -16.29
C TYR A 246 11.31 -0.72 -14.80
N GLU A 247 11.45 0.56 -14.46
CA GLU A 247 11.35 1.07 -13.10
C GLU A 247 10.16 2.02 -13.00
N ILE A 248 9.52 2.10 -11.82
CA ILE A 248 8.47 3.10 -11.58
C ILE A 248 9.09 4.50 -11.64
N ALA A 249 8.47 5.38 -12.42
CA ALA A 249 8.98 6.74 -12.65
C ALA A 249 8.48 7.76 -11.61
N ALA A 250 7.34 7.49 -10.93
CA ALA A 250 6.72 8.42 -9.99
C ALA A 250 5.90 7.69 -8.92
N GLY A 251 5.63 8.36 -7.81
CA GLY A 251 4.88 7.83 -6.67
C GLY A 251 3.36 7.93 -6.85
N PHE A 252 2.84 7.57 -8.01
CA PHE A 252 1.41 7.45 -8.23
C PHE A 252 1.11 6.43 -9.35
N ASN A 253 -0.12 5.95 -9.39
CA ASN A 253 -0.65 5.16 -10.49
C ASN A 253 -2.11 5.51 -10.73
N ILE A 254 -2.62 5.18 -11.91
CA ILE A 254 -3.99 5.50 -12.32
C ILE A 254 -4.73 4.20 -12.65
N GLU A 255 -5.95 4.12 -12.17
CA GLU A 255 -6.96 3.16 -12.57
C GLU A 255 -7.89 3.91 -13.54
N PHE A 256 -8.05 3.40 -14.75
CA PHE A 256 -8.96 3.96 -15.73
C PHE A 256 -10.18 3.06 -15.88
N TYR A 257 -11.36 3.64 -15.84
CA TYR A 257 -12.64 2.97 -15.90
C TYR A 257 -13.41 3.39 -17.15
N THR A 258 -13.94 2.42 -17.88
CA THR A 258 -14.82 2.70 -19.00
C THR A 258 -16.26 2.94 -18.51
N ASP A 259 -17.04 3.62 -19.32
CA ASP A 259 -18.46 3.90 -19.07
C ASP A 259 -19.24 2.60 -18.87
N GLU A 260 -19.68 2.38 -17.63
CA GLU A 260 -20.38 1.18 -17.20
C GLU A 260 -21.74 0.97 -17.90
N THR A 261 -22.36 2.05 -18.40
CA THR A 261 -23.63 1.97 -19.10
C THR A 261 -23.57 1.22 -20.43
N LYS A 262 -22.37 1.00 -20.95
CA LYS A 262 -22.10 0.19 -22.15
C LYS A 262 -22.19 -1.32 -21.90
N TYR A 263 -22.28 -1.74 -20.64
CA TYR A 263 -22.30 -3.13 -20.23
C TYR A 263 -23.61 -3.52 -19.58
N LYS A 264 -24.10 -4.74 -19.83
CA LYS A 264 -25.42 -5.18 -19.37
C LYS A 264 -25.56 -5.23 -17.84
N LEU A 265 -24.47 -5.57 -17.17
CA LEU A 265 -24.41 -5.67 -15.72
C LEU A 265 -23.55 -4.56 -15.09
N GLY A 266 -23.33 -3.45 -15.82
CA GLY A 266 -22.49 -2.36 -15.36
C GLY A 266 -21.07 -2.83 -15.04
N THR A 267 -20.51 -2.37 -13.93
CA THR A 267 -19.18 -2.79 -13.45
C THR A 267 -19.10 -4.26 -13.03
N GLN A 268 -20.24 -4.94 -12.87
CA GLN A 268 -20.29 -6.38 -12.55
C GLN A 268 -20.36 -7.27 -13.78
N ASP A 269 -20.30 -6.68 -14.98
CA ASP A 269 -20.30 -7.45 -16.23
C ASP A 269 -18.99 -8.23 -16.39
N PRO A 270 -19.02 -9.51 -16.80
CA PRO A 270 -17.81 -10.30 -17.02
C PRO A 270 -16.92 -9.74 -18.15
N ASP A 271 -17.47 -8.92 -19.04
CA ASP A 271 -16.75 -8.26 -20.13
C ASP A 271 -16.36 -6.80 -19.81
N TYR A 272 -16.66 -6.33 -18.58
CA TYR A 272 -16.31 -4.97 -18.17
C TYR A 272 -14.82 -4.70 -18.34
N TYR A 273 -14.48 -3.55 -18.94
CA TYR A 273 -13.11 -3.18 -19.27
C TYR A 273 -12.64 -1.99 -18.41
N SER A 274 -11.48 -2.16 -17.81
CA SER A 274 -10.75 -1.10 -17.11
C SER A 274 -9.25 -1.25 -17.38
N GLU A 275 -8.43 -0.33 -16.92
CA GLU A 275 -6.99 -0.37 -17.09
C GLU A 275 -6.26 0.08 -15.83
N ILE A 276 -5.06 -0.44 -15.62
CA ILE A 276 -4.10 0.08 -14.66
C ILE A 276 -2.96 0.74 -15.44
N TRP A 277 -2.66 2.00 -15.11
CA TRP A 277 -1.58 2.76 -15.72
C TRP A 277 -0.48 3.00 -14.68
N VAL A 278 0.70 2.50 -14.95
CA VAL A 278 1.88 2.66 -14.08
C VAL A 278 2.90 3.53 -14.81
N PRO A 279 3.31 4.68 -14.24
CA PRO A 279 4.34 5.52 -14.86
C PRO A 279 5.68 4.80 -14.76
N VAL A 280 6.37 4.65 -15.91
CA VAL A 280 7.62 3.87 -15.99
C VAL A 280 8.73 4.64 -16.70
N LYS A 281 9.96 4.26 -16.37
CA LYS A 281 11.18 4.62 -17.11
C LYS A 281 11.96 3.36 -17.44
N ALA A 282 12.65 3.39 -18.59
CA ALA A 282 13.51 2.29 -19.05
C ALA A 282 14.90 2.39 -18.42
#